data_f9f633f00dd61dfc86038f92d10d0847
#
_entry.id   f9f633f00dd61dfc86038f92d10d0847
#
_cell.length_a   1.000
_cell.length_b   1.000
_cell.length_c   1.000
_cell.angle_alpha   90.00
_cell.angle_beta   90.00
_cell.angle_gamma   90.00
#
_symmetry.space_group_name_H-M   'P 1'
#
loop_
_entity.id
_entity.type
_entity.pdbx_description
1 polymer ?
#
loop_
_entity_poly.entity_id
_entity_poly.type
_entity_poly.pdbx_seq_one_letter_code
_entity_poly.pdbx_strand_id
1 'polypeptide(L)'
;LPADGVHGRWPDKPLEQELRLNKYKIYAAREFARVNGLNRIAIDSPNPRFGIITTGKAYLDVMQALEDMGITGSVAAEIGLRVYKVGMPWPLEPRATHEFAEGLEEILVVEEKRSIVEDQLTGQLYNYPVAARPRVIGEFDEIGRDLLPNLAELTPAMVALAIASR
;
A
#
# COMPACT_ATOMS: atom_id res chain seq x y z
N LEU A 1 -3.51 24.47 -9.22
CA LEU A 1 -2.76 25.06 -8.09
C LEU A 1 -3.08 26.56 -7.99
N PRO A 2 -3.05 27.15 -6.76
CA PRO A 2 -3.21 28.59 -6.61
C PRO A 2 -2.06 29.34 -7.31
N ALA A 3 -2.37 30.52 -7.86
CA ALA A 3 -1.40 31.32 -8.65
C ALA A 3 -0.13 31.67 -7.87
N ASP A 4 -0.24 31.77 -6.56
CA ASP A 4 0.84 32.08 -5.63
C ASP A 4 1.56 30.85 -5.06
N GLY A 5 1.24 29.64 -5.58
CA GLY A 5 1.88 28.38 -5.21
C GLY A 5 1.33 27.74 -3.93
N VAL A 6 1.96 26.63 -3.52
CA VAL A 6 1.49 25.80 -2.38
C VAL A 6 2.48 25.77 -1.20
N HIS A 7 3.58 26.50 -1.27
CA HIS A 7 4.54 26.57 -0.17
C HIS A 7 3.95 27.28 1.04
N GLY A 8 4.36 26.87 2.23
CA GLY A 8 4.06 27.60 3.47
C GLY A 8 4.83 28.93 3.49
N ARG A 9 4.19 29.96 4.03
CA ARG A 9 4.75 31.30 4.12
C ARG A 9 4.73 31.79 5.55
N TRP A 10 5.67 32.60 5.90
CA TRP A 10 5.65 33.39 7.10
C TRP A 10 5.28 34.84 6.74
N PRO A 11 4.27 35.43 7.38
CA PRO A 11 3.47 34.97 8.55
C PRO A 11 2.04 34.51 8.17
N ASP A 12 1.88 33.47 7.34
CA ASP A 12 0.56 32.93 7.03
C ASP A 12 -0.19 32.56 8.31
N LYS A 13 -1.48 32.88 8.36
CA LYS A 13 -2.35 32.47 9.46
C LYS A 13 -2.54 30.95 9.46
N PRO A 14 -2.73 30.29 10.63
CA PRO A 14 -2.91 28.83 10.70
C PRO A 14 -4.00 28.31 9.75
N LEU A 15 -5.16 28.97 9.65
CA LEU A 15 -6.25 28.57 8.76
C LEU A 15 -5.88 28.68 7.26
N GLU A 16 -5.04 29.63 6.88
CA GLU A 16 -4.55 29.76 5.50
C GLU A 16 -3.58 28.63 5.16
N GLN A 17 -2.72 28.25 6.10
CA GLN A 17 -1.83 27.09 5.95
C GLN A 17 -2.63 25.77 5.87
N GLU A 18 -3.64 25.60 6.72
CA GLU A 18 -4.54 24.45 6.71
C GLU A 18 -5.31 24.35 5.39
N LEU A 19 -5.84 25.47 4.88
CA LEU A 19 -6.50 25.53 3.58
C LEU A 19 -5.54 25.10 2.46
N ARG A 20 -4.31 25.61 2.46
CA ARG A 20 -3.28 25.24 1.48
C ARG A 20 -2.97 23.76 1.52
N LEU A 21 -2.81 23.21 2.72
CA LEU A 21 -2.53 21.80 2.92
C LEU A 21 -3.67 20.93 2.37
N ASN A 22 -4.88 21.16 2.87
CA ASN A 22 -6.02 20.27 2.63
C ASN A 22 -6.66 20.44 1.25
N LYS A 23 -6.59 21.65 0.65
CA LYS A 23 -7.17 21.91 -0.67
C LYS A 23 -6.19 21.72 -1.84
N TYR A 24 -4.89 21.81 -1.59
CA TYR A 24 -3.92 21.81 -2.69
C TYR A 24 -2.75 20.86 -2.48
N LYS A 25 -2.02 20.95 -1.36
CA LYS A 25 -0.75 20.20 -1.18
C LYS A 25 -0.92 18.70 -1.21
N ILE A 26 -1.94 18.17 -0.51
CA ILE A 26 -2.21 16.73 -0.46
C ILE A 26 -2.50 16.19 -1.87
N TYR A 27 -3.30 16.91 -2.65
CA TYR A 27 -3.61 16.51 -4.02
C TYR A 27 -2.40 16.64 -4.95
N ALA A 28 -1.61 17.69 -4.81
CA ALA A 28 -0.38 17.87 -5.57
C ALA A 28 0.65 16.77 -5.26
N ALA A 29 0.78 16.37 -3.98
CA ALA A 29 1.66 15.27 -3.58
C ALA A 29 1.22 13.92 -4.18
N ARG A 30 -0.09 13.62 -4.14
CA ARG A 30 -0.64 12.41 -4.77
C ARG A 30 -0.38 12.39 -6.27
N GLU A 31 -0.65 13.49 -6.96
CA GLU A 31 -0.40 13.60 -8.39
C GLU A 31 1.10 13.49 -8.72
N PHE A 32 1.97 14.09 -7.89
CA PHE A 32 3.41 13.94 -8.01
C PHE A 32 3.84 12.47 -7.90
N ALA A 33 3.32 11.75 -6.90
CA ALA A 33 3.61 10.33 -6.73
C ALA A 33 3.17 9.51 -7.95
N ARG A 34 1.98 9.80 -8.49
CA ARG A 34 1.41 9.12 -9.65
C ARG A 34 2.23 9.35 -10.92
N VAL A 35 2.49 10.61 -11.29
CA VAL A 35 3.18 10.92 -12.55
C VAL A 35 4.67 10.55 -12.54
N ASN A 36 5.28 10.46 -11.36
CA ASN A 36 6.67 10.04 -11.21
C ASN A 36 6.84 8.54 -10.91
N GLY A 37 5.75 7.76 -10.86
CA GLY A 37 5.82 6.33 -10.63
C GLY A 37 6.46 5.95 -9.29
N LEU A 38 6.24 6.76 -8.25
CA LEU A 38 6.80 6.47 -6.92
C LEU A 38 6.21 5.20 -6.33
N ASN A 39 4.93 4.96 -6.61
CA ASN A 39 4.25 3.71 -6.30
C ASN A 39 4.15 2.89 -7.59
N ARG A 40 4.43 1.59 -7.52
CA ARG A 40 4.45 0.74 -8.72
C ARG A 40 4.14 -0.71 -8.42
N ILE A 41 3.57 -1.41 -9.38
CA ILE A 41 3.52 -2.87 -9.39
C ILE A 41 4.95 -3.39 -9.63
N ALA A 42 5.46 -4.18 -8.70
CA ALA A 42 6.79 -4.78 -8.75
C ALA A 42 6.76 -6.20 -9.31
N ILE A 43 5.69 -6.95 -9.01
CA ILE A 43 5.38 -8.26 -9.58
C ILE A 43 3.91 -8.23 -10.00
N ASP A 44 3.59 -8.76 -11.16
CA ASP A 44 2.22 -8.82 -11.67
C ASP A 44 1.85 -10.23 -12.14
N SER A 45 0.56 -10.50 -12.18
CA SER A 45 -0.03 -11.71 -12.75
C SER A 45 -1.13 -11.34 -13.74
N PRO A 46 -1.29 -12.09 -14.83
CA PRO A 46 -2.38 -11.89 -15.78
C PRO A 46 -3.77 -12.16 -15.18
N ASN A 47 -3.82 -12.95 -14.10
CA ASN A 47 -5.03 -13.28 -13.37
C ASN A 47 -4.79 -13.07 -11.85
N PRO A 48 -4.69 -11.82 -11.40
CA PRO A 48 -4.31 -11.53 -10.01
C PRO A 48 -5.45 -11.91 -9.06
N ARG A 49 -5.09 -12.56 -7.95
CA ARG A 49 -6.01 -12.99 -6.90
C ARG A 49 -5.56 -12.54 -5.51
N PHE A 50 -4.25 -12.63 -5.26
CA PHE A 50 -3.64 -12.26 -3.99
C PHE A 50 -2.67 -11.11 -4.20
N GLY A 51 -2.92 -10.00 -3.51
CA GLY A 51 -2.08 -8.80 -3.55
C GLY A 51 -1.22 -8.65 -2.31
N ILE A 52 0.01 -8.20 -2.48
CA ILE A 52 0.84 -7.72 -1.37
C ILE A 52 1.14 -6.25 -1.63
N ILE A 53 0.78 -5.38 -0.68
CA ILE A 53 1.16 -3.96 -0.71
C ILE A 53 2.17 -3.70 0.42
N THR A 54 3.27 -3.03 0.09
CA THR A 54 4.38 -2.89 1.02
C THR A 54 5.18 -1.60 0.79
N THR A 55 5.89 -1.14 1.81
CA THR A 55 6.67 0.11 1.77
C THR A 55 8.00 -0.01 2.51
N GLY A 56 8.95 0.87 2.18
CA GLY A 56 10.23 0.99 2.87
C GLY A 56 11.04 -0.31 2.91
N LYS A 57 11.57 -0.65 4.10
CA LYS A 57 12.35 -1.88 4.33
C LYS A 57 11.49 -3.13 4.17
N ALA A 58 10.22 -3.08 4.60
CA ALA A 58 9.32 -4.22 4.50
C ALA A 58 9.16 -4.72 3.05
N TYR A 59 9.36 -3.86 2.04
CA TYR A 59 9.43 -4.30 0.64
C TYR A 59 10.60 -5.27 0.39
N LEU A 60 11.76 -5.03 1.00
CA LEU A 60 12.90 -5.92 0.85
C LEU A 60 12.64 -7.26 1.57
N ASP A 61 11.98 -7.22 2.73
CA ASP A 61 11.59 -8.42 3.46
C ASP A 61 10.59 -9.27 2.67
N VAL A 62 9.61 -8.63 2.00
CA VAL A 62 8.68 -9.32 1.09
C VAL A 62 9.44 -9.98 -0.06
N MET A 63 10.33 -9.25 -0.72
CA MET A 63 11.09 -9.80 -1.86
C MET A 63 11.97 -10.97 -1.42
N GLN A 64 12.63 -10.88 -0.27
CA GLN A 64 13.42 -11.96 0.29
C GLN A 64 12.55 -13.16 0.69
N ALA A 65 11.41 -12.92 1.32
CA ALA A 65 10.46 -13.98 1.67
C ALA A 65 9.98 -14.75 0.43
N LEU A 66 9.64 -14.05 -0.66
CA LEU A 66 9.24 -14.69 -1.92
C LEU A 66 10.37 -15.50 -2.54
N GLU A 67 11.61 -14.99 -2.51
CA GLU A 67 12.80 -15.72 -2.97
C GLU A 67 13.04 -16.99 -2.15
N ASP A 68 13.01 -16.89 -0.81
CA ASP A 68 13.19 -18.02 0.11
C ASP A 68 12.10 -19.10 -0.07
N MET A 69 10.89 -18.69 -0.44
CA MET A 69 9.78 -19.60 -0.77
C MET A 69 9.86 -20.16 -2.20
N GLY A 70 10.81 -19.74 -3.01
CA GLY A 70 10.93 -20.14 -4.43
C GLY A 70 9.86 -19.53 -5.33
N ILE A 71 9.20 -18.45 -4.92
CA ILE A 71 8.19 -17.76 -5.71
C ILE A 71 8.87 -16.82 -6.69
N THR A 72 9.23 -17.36 -7.84
CA THR A 72 9.76 -16.60 -8.99
C THR A 72 8.66 -15.83 -9.69
N GLY A 73 9.03 -14.96 -10.67
CA GLY A 73 8.04 -14.22 -11.46
C GLY A 73 7.06 -15.14 -12.22
N SER A 74 7.51 -16.31 -12.69
CA SER A 74 6.65 -17.30 -13.35
C SER A 74 5.68 -17.97 -12.39
N VAL A 75 6.15 -18.33 -11.19
CA VAL A 75 5.30 -18.91 -10.14
C VAL A 75 4.29 -17.87 -9.65
N ALA A 76 4.73 -16.62 -9.43
CA ALA A 76 3.84 -15.53 -9.06
C ALA A 76 2.71 -15.31 -10.08
N ALA A 77 3.05 -15.35 -11.40
CA ALA A 77 2.06 -15.23 -12.46
C ALA A 77 1.05 -16.40 -12.45
N GLU A 78 1.51 -17.63 -12.19
CA GLU A 78 0.68 -18.83 -12.13
C GLU A 78 -0.28 -18.84 -10.94
N ILE A 79 0.20 -18.47 -9.74
CA ILE A 79 -0.62 -18.46 -8.51
C ILE A 79 -1.50 -17.22 -8.37
N GLY A 80 -1.36 -16.23 -9.25
CA GLY A 80 -2.15 -14.99 -9.18
C GLY A 80 -1.63 -13.96 -8.19
N LEU A 81 -0.32 -13.95 -7.92
CA LEU A 81 0.30 -12.99 -6.99
C LEU A 81 0.62 -11.66 -7.70
N ARG A 82 0.21 -10.56 -7.07
CA ARG A 82 0.59 -9.19 -7.44
C ARG A 82 1.26 -8.49 -6.26
N VAL A 83 2.42 -7.87 -6.48
CA VAL A 83 3.13 -7.11 -5.45
C VAL A 83 3.20 -5.64 -5.83
N TYR A 84 2.77 -4.77 -4.94
CA TYR A 84 2.75 -3.32 -5.10
C TYR A 84 3.71 -2.65 -4.12
N LYS A 85 4.70 -1.95 -4.65
CA LYS A 85 5.64 -1.16 -3.87
C LYS A 85 5.14 0.26 -3.71
N VAL A 86 4.97 0.70 -2.48
CA VAL A 86 4.61 2.08 -2.12
C VAL A 86 5.90 2.85 -1.81
N GLY A 87 6.17 3.88 -2.61
CA GLY A 87 7.30 4.80 -2.39
C GLY A 87 6.90 6.04 -1.58
N MET A 88 5.62 6.41 -1.61
CA MET A 88 5.07 7.50 -0.80
C MET A 88 3.90 6.96 0.05
N PRO A 89 4.17 6.56 1.31
CA PRO A 89 3.15 5.95 2.16
C PRO A 89 2.07 6.93 2.64
N TRP A 90 2.36 8.23 2.64
CA TRP A 90 1.38 9.24 3.00
C TRP A 90 1.59 10.55 2.21
N PRO A 91 0.55 11.14 1.65
CA PRO A 91 -0.78 10.57 1.44
C PRO A 91 -0.76 9.47 0.37
N LEU A 92 -1.37 8.33 0.65
CA LEU A 92 -1.42 7.22 -0.30
C LEU A 92 -2.22 7.63 -1.55
N GLU A 93 -1.65 7.40 -2.73
CA GLU A 93 -2.25 7.79 -4.00
C GLU A 93 -3.39 6.82 -4.37
N PRO A 94 -4.67 7.29 -4.49
CA PRO A 94 -5.81 6.38 -4.56
C PRO A 94 -6.01 5.72 -5.94
N ARG A 95 -5.64 6.36 -7.06
CA ARG A 95 -5.88 5.80 -8.40
C ARG A 95 -5.05 4.55 -8.63
N ALA A 96 -3.75 4.65 -8.37
CA ALA A 96 -2.84 3.52 -8.54
C ALA A 96 -3.11 2.39 -7.52
N THR A 97 -3.59 2.72 -6.30
CA THR A 97 -4.04 1.68 -5.36
C THR A 97 -5.34 1.01 -5.80
N HIS A 98 -6.25 1.72 -6.44
CA HIS A 98 -7.44 1.13 -7.04
C HIS A 98 -7.09 0.21 -8.21
N GLU A 99 -6.22 0.65 -9.13
CA GLU A 99 -5.71 -0.17 -10.24
C GLU A 99 -4.97 -1.42 -9.73
N PHE A 100 -4.18 -1.28 -8.66
CA PHE A 100 -3.55 -2.42 -7.99
C PHE A 100 -4.58 -3.41 -7.44
N ALA A 101 -5.67 -2.92 -6.85
CA ALA A 101 -6.70 -3.76 -6.20
C ALA A 101 -7.61 -4.48 -7.20
N GLU A 102 -7.61 -4.11 -8.49
CA GLU A 102 -8.46 -4.73 -9.49
C GLU A 102 -8.17 -6.22 -9.65
N GLY A 103 -9.23 -7.03 -9.54
CA GLY A 103 -9.18 -8.49 -9.68
C GLY A 103 -8.69 -9.23 -8.44
N LEU A 104 -8.20 -8.54 -7.40
CA LEU A 104 -7.75 -9.18 -6.19
C LEU A 104 -8.92 -9.63 -5.30
N GLU A 105 -8.77 -10.81 -4.71
CA GLU A 105 -9.68 -11.35 -3.69
C GLU A 105 -9.25 -10.90 -2.28
N GLU A 106 -7.93 -10.83 -2.06
CA GLU A 106 -7.33 -10.45 -0.79
C GLU A 106 -6.05 -9.64 -0.98
N ILE A 107 -5.80 -8.69 -0.08
CA ILE A 107 -4.59 -7.87 -0.03
C ILE A 107 -3.95 -8.01 1.35
N LEU A 108 -2.70 -8.49 1.39
CA LEU A 108 -1.84 -8.45 2.56
C LEU A 108 -1.05 -7.14 2.56
N VAL A 109 -1.24 -6.34 3.61
CA VAL A 109 -0.43 -5.15 3.85
C VAL A 109 0.79 -5.52 4.69
N VAL A 110 1.99 -5.28 4.15
CA VAL A 110 3.25 -5.56 4.85
C VAL A 110 3.96 -4.24 5.10
N GLU A 111 3.83 -3.75 6.31
CA GLU A 111 4.49 -2.52 6.78
C GLU A 111 4.99 -2.69 8.21
N GLU A 112 5.99 -1.92 8.61
CA GLU A 112 6.54 -2.00 9.96
C GLU A 112 5.74 -1.14 10.93
N LYS A 113 5.45 -1.68 12.09
CA LYS A 113 4.84 -1.03 13.25
C LYS A 113 3.39 -0.63 13.00
N ARG A 114 3.10 0.66 12.75
CA ARG A 114 1.72 1.16 12.67
C ARG A 114 1.13 1.01 11.27
N SER A 115 -0.15 0.71 11.22
CA SER A 115 -0.98 0.59 10.02
C SER A 115 -1.22 1.92 9.30
N ILE A 116 -0.18 2.47 8.66
CA ILE A 116 -0.28 3.73 7.90
C ILE A 116 -0.83 3.49 6.48
N VAL A 117 -0.34 2.46 5.81
CA VAL A 117 -0.80 2.09 4.46
C VAL A 117 -2.12 1.34 4.56
N GLU A 118 -2.25 0.40 5.51
CA GLU A 118 -3.45 -0.41 5.74
C GLU A 118 -4.69 0.45 6.02
N ASP A 119 -4.58 1.42 6.94
CA ASP A 119 -5.69 2.32 7.27
C ASP A 119 -6.16 3.14 6.06
N GLN A 120 -5.22 3.69 5.28
CA GLN A 120 -5.56 4.46 4.09
C GLN A 120 -6.16 3.59 2.99
N LEU A 121 -5.58 2.40 2.75
CA LEU A 121 -6.07 1.45 1.74
C LEU A 121 -7.49 0.99 2.08
N THR A 122 -7.73 0.59 3.33
CA THR A 122 -9.04 0.17 3.81
C THR A 122 -10.07 1.30 3.64
N GLY A 123 -9.72 2.53 4.02
CA GLY A 123 -10.58 3.70 3.82
C GLY A 123 -10.88 3.98 2.34
N GLN A 124 -9.90 3.83 1.45
CA GLN A 124 -10.09 4.01 0.01
C GLN A 124 -11.00 2.94 -0.60
N LEU A 125 -10.90 1.70 -0.15
CA LEU A 125 -11.66 0.56 -0.67
C LEU A 125 -13.04 0.38 -0.02
N TYR A 126 -13.32 1.08 1.09
CA TYR A 126 -14.56 0.88 1.86
C TYR A 126 -15.84 1.01 1.03
N ASN A 127 -15.88 1.98 0.12
CA ASN A 127 -17.03 2.23 -0.76
C ASN A 127 -17.01 1.45 -2.09
N TYR A 128 -16.07 0.54 -2.26
CA TYR A 128 -16.08 -0.37 -3.40
C TYR A 128 -17.32 -1.26 -3.38
N PRO A 129 -17.85 -1.66 -4.53
CA PRO A 129 -18.90 -2.66 -4.58
C PRO A 129 -18.46 -3.93 -3.83
N VAL A 130 -19.31 -4.43 -2.96
CA VAL A 130 -18.97 -5.59 -2.10
C VAL A 130 -18.45 -6.78 -2.89
N ALA A 131 -19.01 -7.04 -4.08
CA ALA A 131 -18.60 -8.13 -4.96
C ALA A 131 -17.21 -7.94 -5.60
N ALA A 132 -16.67 -6.72 -5.63
CA ALA A 132 -15.39 -6.40 -6.24
C ALA A 132 -14.35 -5.93 -5.21
N ARG A 133 -14.74 -5.82 -3.95
CA ARG A 133 -13.87 -5.33 -2.88
C ARG A 133 -13.00 -6.45 -2.32
N PRO A 134 -11.67 -6.38 -2.48
CA PRO A 134 -10.78 -7.34 -1.85
C PRO A 134 -10.87 -7.24 -0.32
N ARG A 135 -10.59 -8.34 0.36
CA ARG A 135 -10.32 -8.33 1.80
C ARG A 135 -8.95 -7.70 2.04
N VAL A 136 -8.84 -6.83 3.02
CA VAL A 136 -7.56 -6.25 3.44
C VAL A 136 -7.19 -6.84 4.80
N ILE A 137 -5.98 -7.36 4.90
CA ILE A 137 -5.37 -7.91 6.12
C ILE A 137 -3.97 -7.34 6.25
N GLY A 138 -3.44 -7.29 7.46
CA GLY A 138 -2.10 -6.74 7.72
C GLY A 138 -1.62 -7.08 9.12
N GLU A 139 -1.76 -6.16 10.07
CA GLU A 139 -1.46 -6.44 11.48
C GLU A 139 -2.33 -7.59 12.01
N PHE A 140 -3.60 -7.63 11.59
CA PHE A 140 -4.56 -8.68 11.95
C PHE A 140 -5.09 -9.39 10.72
N ASP A 141 -5.52 -10.65 10.93
CA ASP A 141 -6.27 -11.40 9.93
C ASP A 141 -7.77 -11.01 9.92
N GLU A 142 -8.56 -11.68 9.09
CA GLU A 142 -9.99 -11.42 8.89
C GLU A 142 -10.89 -11.69 10.10
N ILE A 143 -10.36 -12.35 11.11
CA ILE A 143 -11.09 -12.63 12.37
C ILE A 143 -10.43 -11.97 13.58
N GLY A 144 -9.47 -11.07 13.36
CA GLY A 144 -8.81 -10.25 14.39
C GLY A 144 -7.71 -10.96 15.16
N ARG A 145 -7.08 -12.01 14.60
CA ARG A 145 -5.90 -12.63 15.18
C ARG A 145 -4.65 -11.94 14.66
N ASP A 146 -3.62 -11.83 15.50
CA ASP A 146 -2.31 -11.30 15.12
C ASP A 146 -1.75 -12.06 13.91
N LEU A 147 -1.39 -11.33 12.86
CA LEU A 147 -0.80 -11.87 11.62
C LEU A 147 0.61 -11.35 11.41
N LEU A 148 0.81 -10.04 11.40
CA LEU A 148 2.12 -9.41 11.35
C LEU A 148 2.37 -8.60 12.61
N PRO A 149 3.60 -8.63 13.18
CA PRO A 149 3.88 -7.92 14.43
C PRO A 149 3.91 -6.40 14.19
N ASN A 150 3.33 -5.65 15.12
CA ASN A 150 3.42 -4.19 15.19
C ASN A 150 4.54 -3.71 16.13
N LEU A 151 5.31 -4.64 16.69
CA LEU A 151 6.44 -4.41 17.58
C LEU A 151 7.74 -4.92 16.97
N ALA A 152 8.83 -4.27 17.32
CA ALA A 152 10.18 -4.61 16.87
C ALA A 152 10.37 -4.52 15.34
N GLU A 153 11.28 -5.27 14.81
CA GLU A 153 11.64 -5.30 13.39
C GLU A 153 10.94 -6.48 12.70
N LEU A 154 10.36 -6.22 11.55
CA LEU A 154 9.82 -7.25 10.69
C LEU A 154 10.96 -8.02 10.02
N THR A 155 10.80 -9.32 9.84
CA THR A 155 11.80 -10.18 9.19
C THR A 155 11.19 -10.93 8.00
N PRO A 156 12.02 -11.32 7.00
CA PRO A 156 11.55 -12.13 5.87
C PRO A 156 10.83 -13.42 6.30
N ALA A 157 11.30 -14.08 7.36
CA ALA A 157 10.67 -15.29 7.87
C ALA A 157 9.24 -15.06 8.38
N MET A 158 8.99 -13.95 9.10
CA MET A 158 7.65 -13.58 9.55
C MET A 158 6.73 -13.30 8.37
N VAL A 159 7.23 -12.59 7.37
CA VAL A 159 6.50 -12.31 6.12
C VAL A 159 6.19 -13.60 5.37
N ALA A 160 7.17 -14.50 5.23
CA ALA A 160 6.97 -15.79 4.57
C ALA A 160 5.89 -16.63 5.25
N LEU A 161 5.87 -16.66 6.59
CA LEU A 161 4.83 -17.36 7.36
C LEU A 161 3.45 -16.75 7.14
N ALA A 162 3.34 -15.41 7.12
CA ALA A 162 2.08 -14.73 6.83
C ALA A 162 1.58 -15.05 5.42
N ILE A 163 2.46 -14.99 4.40
CA ILE A 163 2.11 -15.35 3.01
C ILE A 163 1.70 -16.82 2.91
N ALA A 164 2.46 -17.74 3.51
CA ALA A 164 2.19 -19.17 3.45
C ALA A 164 0.88 -19.59 4.14
N SER A 165 0.35 -18.76 5.01
CA SER A 165 -0.93 -18.99 5.70
C SER A 165 -2.14 -18.61 4.84
N ARG A 166 -1.93 -18.02 3.65
CA ARG A 166 -2.99 -17.49 2.77
C ARG A 166 -3.14 -18.26 1.48
#